data_5f21cfec0a5e5981aeb60649bfccd410
#
_entry.id   5f21cfec0a5e5981aeb60649bfccd410
#
_cell.length_a   1.000
_cell.length_b   1.000
_cell.length_c   1.000
_cell.angle_alpha   90.00
_cell.angle_beta   90.00
_cell.angle_gamma   90.00
#
_symmetry.space_group_name_H-M   'P 1'
#
loop_
_entity.id
_entity.type
_entity.pdbx_description
1 polymer ?
#
loop_
_entity_poly.entity_id
_entity_poly.type
_entity_poly.pdbx_seq_one_letter_code
_entity_poly.pdbx_strand_id
1 'polypeptide(L)' 'MKFTVHVKPNSRKKAVEMCEDGSLRVYLSAPPIEGRANEQLIEVLATHFGKAKREISIVAGRKRKMKIVEIV' A
#
# COMPACT_ATOMS: atom_id res chain seq x y z
N MET A 1 -1.19 11.93 -7.38
CA MET A 1 -2.40 11.07 -7.45
C MET A 1 -2.65 10.39 -6.12
N LYS A 2 -3.87 10.38 -5.67
CA LYS A 2 -4.25 9.72 -4.41
C LYS A 2 -5.03 8.46 -4.69
N PHE A 3 -4.72 7.43 -3.94
CA PHE A 3 -5.42 6.15 -4.03
C PHE A 3 -5.92 5.72 -2.66
N THR A 4 -7.11 5.14 -2.62
CA THR A 4 -7.57 4.41 -1.46
C THR A 4 -6.98 3.01 -1.56
N VAL A 5 -6.27 2.57 -0.54
CA VAL A 5 -5.58 1.28 -0.54
C VAL A 5 -6.13 0.40 0.56
N HIS A 6 -6.56 -0.80 0.19
CA HIS A 6 -7.01 -1.83 1.13
C HIS A 6 -5.86 -2.81 1.32
N VAL A 7 -5.32 -2.87 2.53
CA VAL A 7 -4.17 -3.70 2.85
C VAL A 7 -4.59 -5.07 3.35
N LYS A 8 -4.00 -6.12 2.77
CA LYS A 8 -4.21 -7.51 3.19
C LYS A 8 -2.89 -8.04 3.74
N PRO A 9 -2.65 -7.91 5.06
CA PRO A 9 -1.41 -8.38 5.67
C PRO A 9 -1.38 -9.89 5.80
N ASN A 10 -0.23 -10.43 6.16
CA ASN A 10 -0.03 -11.88 6.35
C ASN A 10 -0.40 -12.70 5.12
N SER A 11 -0.22 -12.12 3.94
CA SER A 11 -0.48 -12.84 2.69
C SER A 11 0.74 -13.64 2.27
N ARG A 12 0.51 -14.71 1.50
CA ARG A 12 1.62 -15.54 1.03
C ARG A 12 2.44 -14.86 -0.05
N LYS A 13 1.87 -13.88 -0.72
CA LYS A 13 2.56 -13.15 -1.80
C LYS A 13 2.32 -11.67 -1.66
N LYS A 14 3.19 -10.89 -2.28
CA LYS A 14 3.01 -9.45 -2.42
C LYS A 14 2.41 -9.19 -3.80
N ALA A 15 1.32 -8.46 -3.84
CA ALA A 15 0.63 -8.18 -5.10
C ALA A 15 -0.19 -6.90 -4.98
N VAL A 16 -0.43 -6.26 -6.12
CA VAL A 16 -1.28 -5.08 -6.21
C VAL A 16 -2.38 -5.37 -7.21
N GLU A 17 -3.63 -5.16 -6.80
CA GLU A 17 -4.78 -5.33 -7.68
C GLU A 17 -5.56 -4.03 -7.75
N MET A 18 -5.95 -3.65 -8.95
CA MET A 18 -6.83 -2.50 -9.16
C MET A 18 -8.28 -2.95 -9.05
N CYS A 19 -9.03 -2.29 -8.18
CA CYS A 19 -10.46 -2.59 -8.03
C CYS A 19 -11.28 -1.75 -9.03
N GLU A 20 -12.53 -2.16 -9.27
CA GLU A 20 -13.40 -1.48 -10.23
C GLU A 20 -13.66 -0.02 -9.88
N ASP A 21 -13.69 0.30 -8.60
CA ASP A 21 -13.94 1.67 -8.12
C ASP A 21 -12.69 2.56 -8.14
N GLY A 22 -11.57 2.04 -8.68
CA GLY A 22 -10.33 2.78 -8.73
C GLY A 22 -9.45 2.63 -7.49
N SER A 23 -9.92 1.93 -6.46
CA SER A 23 -9.09 1.67 -5.29
C SER A 23 -8.09 0.55 -5.58
N LEU A 24 -7.11 0.41 -4.70
CA LEU A 24 -6.10 -0.63 -4.82
C LEU A 24 -6.26 -1.63 -3.68
N ARG A 25 -6.07 -2.90 -3.97
CA ARG A 25 -5.94 -3.93 -2.96
C ARG A 25 -4.51 -4.40 -2.99
N VAL A 26 -3.80 -4.28 -1.86
CA VAL A 26 -2.39 -4.61 -1.79
C VAL A 26 -2.19 -5.75 -0.80
N TYR A 27 -1.60 -6.84 -1.29
CA TYR A 27 -1.27 -8.01 -0.48
C TYR A 27 0.15 -7.88 0.02
N LEU A 28 0.34 -7.97 1.32
CA LEU A 28 1.64 -7.85 1.97
C LEU A 28 1.93 -9.09 2.78
N SER A 29 3.19 -9.51 2.78
CA SER A 29 3.62 -10.65 3.61
C SER A 29 3.89 -10.23 5.05
N ALA A 30 4.12 -8.94 5.29
CA ALA A 30 4.39 -8.43 6.62
C ALA A 30 3.19 -8.59 7.55
N PRO A 31 3.43 -8.78 8.86
CA PRO A 31 2.32 -8.82 9.81
C PRO A 31 1.68 -7.42 9.94
N PRO A 32 0.45 -7.34 10.50
CA PRO A 32 -0.24 -6.06 10.62
C PRO A 32 0.31 -5.21 11.77
N ILE A 33 1.61 -5.13 11.86
CA ILE A 33 2.32 -4.26 12.79
C ILE A 33 2.62 -2.98 12.02
N GLU A 34 2.16 -1.87 12.54
CA GLU A 34 2.11 -0.58 11.87
C GLU A 34 3.36 -0.23 11.06
N GLY A 35 4.52 -0.23 11.68
CA GLY A 35 5.75 0.17 11.00
C GLY A 35 6.11 -0.73 9.84
N ARG A 36 6.04 -2.03 10.04
CA ARG A 36 6.44 -2.99 9.02
C ARG A 36 5.50 -3.03 7.83
N ALA A 37 4.19 -3.05 8.09
CA ALA A 37 3.22 -3.08 7.00
C ALA A 37 3.30 -1.82 6.16
N ASN A 38 3.46 -0.66 6.79
CA ASN A 38 3.56 0.60 6.06
C ASN A 38 4.81 0.67 5.21
N GLU A 39 5.95 0.22 5.73
CA GLU A 39 7.18 0.17 4.95
C GLU A 39 7.05 -0.73 3.75
N GLN A 40 6.51 -1.92 3.94
CA GLN A 40 6.33 -2.86 2.84
C GLN A 40 5.32 -2.34 1.81
N LEU A 41 4.27 -1.67 2.27
CA LEU A 41 3.29 -1.06 1.37
C LEU A 41 3.97 -0.07 0.43
N ILE A 42 4.81 0.81 0.97
CA ILE A 42 5.52 1.78 0.16
C ILE A 42 6.45 1.09 -0.84
N GLU A 43 7.18 0.06 -0.41
CA GLU A 43 8.05 -0.69 -1.30
C GLU A 43 7.29 -1.34 -2.45
N VAL A 44 6.18 -1.99 -2.14
CA VAL A 44 5.37 -2.69 -3.14
C VAL A 44 4.79 -1.70 -4.14
N LEU A 45 4.26 -0.58 -3.67
CA LEU A 45 3.70 0.44 -4.55
C LEU A 45 4.77 1.10 -5.41
N ALA A 46 5.94 1.36 -4.83
CA ALA A 46 7.05 1.95 -5.59
C ALA A 46 7.44 1.04 -6.74
N THR A 47 7.56 -0.26 -6.49
CA THR A 47 7.89 -1.22 -7.53
C THR A 47 6.78 -1.32 -8.57
N HIS A 48 5.52 -1.37 -8.13
CA HIS A 48 4.38 -1.52 -9.04
C HIS A 48 4.24 -0.33 -10.00
N PHE A 49 4.42 0.89 -9.48
CA PHE A 49 4.26 2.11 -10.28
C PHE A 49 5.56 2.62 -10.91
N GLY A 50 6.69 1.96 -10.63
CA GLY A 50 7.98 2.40 -11.14
C GLY A 50 8.42 3.74 -10.57
N LYS A 51 8.15 3.98 -9.29
CA LYS A 51 8.46 5.23 -8.60
C LYS A 51 9.49 5.00 -7.49
N ALA A 52 10.15 6.07 -7.06
CA ALA A 52 11.01 6.00 -5.90
C ALA A 52 10.15 5.99 -4.63
N LYS A 53 10.65 5.38 -3.57
CA LYS A 53 9.91 5.33 -2.30
C LYS A 53 9.54 6.70 -1.77
N ARG A 54 10.42 7.70 -1.96
CA ARG A 54 10.17 9.06 -1.49
C ARG A 54 9.00 9.74 -2.21
N GLU A 55 8.58 9.19 -3.35
CA GLU A 55 7.46 9.73 -4.11
C GLU A 55 6.11 9.20 -3.63
N ILE A 56 6.14 8.30 -2.65
CA ILE A 56 4.94 7.64 -2.13
C ILE A 56 4.80 7.99 -0.65
N SER A 57 3.64 8.51 -0.27
CA SER A 57 3.35 8.90 1.10
C SER A 57 2.00 8.36 1.55
N ILE A 58 1.95 7.86 2.77
CA ILE A 58 0.69 7.47 3.40
C ILE A 58 0.16 8.71 4.09
N VAL A 59 -0.93 9.28 3.58
CA VAL A 59 -1.46 10.55 4.08
C VAL A 59 -2.59 10.37 5.08
N ALA A 60 -3.19 9.20 5.15
CA ALA A 60 -4.24 8.90 6.13
C ALA A 60 -4.33 7.40 6.39
N GLY A 61 -4.84 7.03 7.55
CA GLY A 61 -5.10 5.63 7.89
C GLY A 61 -3.88 4.80 8.22
N ARG A 62 -2.81 5.40 8.76
CA ARG A 62 -1.58 4.67 9.08
C ARG A 62 -1.79 3.45 9.98
N LYS A 63 -2.77 3.54 10.87
CA LYS A 63 -3.06 2.45 11.82
C LYS A 63 -4.22 1.58 11.38
N ARG A 64 -4.73 1.79 10.17
CA ARG A 64 -5.89 1.06 9.66
C ARG A 64 -5.51 0.21 8.46
N LYS A 65 -6.36 -0.77 8.14
CA LYS A 65 -6.17 -1.58 6.94
C LYS A 65 -6.49 -0.79 5.68
N MET A 66 -7.37 0.20 5.77
CA MET A 66 -7.66 1.10 4.66
C MET A 66 -6.83 2.36 4.83
N LYS A 67 -6.05 2.68 3.82
CA LYS A 67 -5.13 3.82 3.86
C LYS A 67 -5.34 4.68 2.63
N ILE A 68 -4.99 5.97 2.77
CA ILE A 68 -4.94 6.87 1.63
C ILE A 68 -3.48 7.11 1.32
N VAL A 69 -3.09 6.87 0.08
CA VAL A 69 -1.71 6.99 -0.37
C VAL A 69 -1.62 8.03 -1.48
N GLU A 70 -0.64 8.92 -1.37
CA GLU A 70 -0.35 9.92 -2.39
C GLU A 70 0.89 9.48 -3.16
N ILE A 71 0.79 9.49 -4.49
CA ILE A 71 1.92 9.18 -5.38
C ILE A 71 2.16 10.39 -6.24
N VAL A 72 3.38 10.89 -6.16
CA VAL A 72 3.80 12.09 -6.90
C VAL A 72 4.14 11.76 -8.36
#